data_dc03709440e1325d6ddca26a0507a383
#
_entry.id   dc03709440e1325d6ddca26a0507a383
#
_cell.length_a   1.000
_cell.length_b   1.000
_cell.length_c   1.000
_cell.angle_alpha   90.00
_cell.angle_beta   90.00
_cell.angle_gamma   90.00
#
_symmetry.space_group_name_H-M   'P 1'
#
loop_
_entity.id
_entity.type
_entity.pdbx_description
1 polymer ?
#
loop_
_entity_poly.entity_id
_entity_poly.type
_entity_poly.pdbx_seq_one_letter_code
_entity_poly.pdbx_strand_id
1 'polypeptide(L)'
;MSKSISREVETEATPRLWQDRAIVRTLRIIMLPGAPMKLRKLLSALLLLSLPAMAHAADITGVPKIREGDHLQIGTHRIRLGGIDAPAVDQLCLNTKGERWTCGAAARDELTKRFGGKNWTCHTRAVADRRGRTVARCEADGEDIQKWLVSHGWALALTRVSRDYEGDEKAAREAKAGMWQGAFIAPWDWRIRNKKTAILGAITPPENARAILLASASGSSAPSPDCTIKGNVNRAGECIFHQPTSRWYAKIEMKISKGTRWFCSVEEAEAAGCRETRR
;
A
#
# COMPACT_ATOMS: atom_id res chain seq x y z
N MET A 1 7.50 55.12 27.76
CA MET A 1 6.04 55.25 27.86
C MET A 1 5.47 55.04 26.47
N SER A 2 4.88 53.91 26.21
CA SER A 2 3.73 53.74 25.32
C SER A 2 3.29 52.25 25.39
N LYS A 3 2.09 52.05 25.89
CA LYS A 3 1.39 50.76 25.97
C LYS A 3 0.88 50.39 24.58
N SER A 4 1.12 49.18 24.14
CA SER A 4 0.41 48.58 23.03
C SER A 4 -0.39 47.39 23.53
N ILE A 5 -1.66 47.41 23.26
CA ILE A 5 -2.72 46.54 23.74
C ILE A 5 -2.79 45.33 22.78
N SER A 6 -2.64 44.14 23.34
CA SER A 6 -2.94 42.84 22.68
C SER A 6 -4.46 42.76 22.45
N ARG A 7 -4.87 42.42 21.22
CA ARG A 7 -6.19 41.87 20.90
C ARG A 7 -6.03 40.41 20.48
N GLU A 8 -6.42 39.53 21.36
CA GLU A 8 -6.77 38.16 21.04
C GLU A 8 -8.04 38.18 20.17
N VAL A 9 -7.96 37.53 19.04
CA VAL A 9 -9.13 37.18 18.22
C VAL A 9 -9.22 35.66 18.21
N GLU A 10 -10.02 35.14 19.15
CA GLU A 10 -10.55 33.77 19.06
C GLU A 10 -11.54 33.72 17.89
N THR A 11 -11.21 32.97 16.88
CA THR A 11 -12.15 32.52 15.84
C THR A 11 -12.49 31.07 16.07
N GLU A 12 -13.56 30.82 16.81
CA GLU A 12 -14.23 29.52 16.84
C GLU A 12 -14.75 29.20 15.44
N ALA A 13 -14.15 28.17 14.82
CA ALA A 13 -14.63 27.59 13.60
C ALA A 13 -15.74 26.58 13.92
N THR A 14 -16.99 27.01 13.85
CA THR A 14 -18.14 26.11 13.88
C THR A 14 -18.17 25.23 12.61
N PRO A 15 -18.35 23.90 12.72
CA PRO A 15 -18.49 23.05 11.57
C PRO A 15 -19.82 23.33 10.85
N ARG A 16 -19.76 23.72 9.59
CA ARG A 16 -20.94 23.86 8.72
C ARG A 16 -21.53 22.49 8.46
N LEU A 17 -22.61 22.18 9.15
CA LEU A 17 -23.52 21.09 8.79
C LEU A 17 -24.14 21.41 7.41
N TRP A 18 -23.79 20.63 6.42
CA TRP A 18 -24.50 20.59 5.15
C TRP A 18 -25.90 19.99 5.41
N GLN A 19 -26.88 20.86 5.58
CA GLN A 19 -28.28 20.45 5.64
C GLN A 19 -28.71 20.01 4.24
N ASP A 20 -28.89 18.72 4.10
CA ASP A 20 -29.43 18.08 2.90
C ASP A 20 -30.84 18.63 2.63
N ARG A 21 -30.95 19.50 1.65
CA ARG A 21 -32.24 20.11 1.23
C ARG A 21 -33.28 19.09 0.75
N ALA A 22 -32.84 17.84 0.49
CA ALA A 22 -33.72 16.75 0.08
C ALA A 22 -34.62 16.25 1.22
N ILE A 23 -34.10 16.17 2.46
CA ILE A 23 -34.86 15.65 3.61
C ILE A 23 -35.98 16.62 4.01
N VAL A 24 -35.75 17.94 3.90
CA VAL A 24 -36.74 18.95 4.29
C VAL A 24 -37.94 19.01 3.32
N ARG A 25 -37.76 18.65 2.05
CA ARG A 25 -38.87 18.60 1.07
C ARG A 25 -39.81 17.42 1.31
N THR A 26 -39.29 16.27 1.75
CA THR A 26 -40.12 15.07 2.00
C THR A 26 -40.98 15.21 3.24
N LEU A 27 -40.51 15.93 4.28
CA LEU A 27 -41.31 16.17 5.47
C LEU A 27 -42.49 17.16 5.24
N ARG A 28 -42.39 18.06 4.25
CA ARG A 28 -43.49 19.02 3.95
C ARG A 28 -44.71 18.40 3.27
N ILE A 29 -44.56 17.25 2.63
CA ILE A 29 -45.65 16.54 1.94
C ILE A 29 -46.57 15.79 2.93
N ILE A 30 -46.10 15.51 4.14
CA ILE A 30 -46.87 14.75 5.18
C ILE A 30 -47.85 15.64 5.95
N MET A 31 -47.80 16.98 5.80
CA MET A 31 -48.67 17.92 6.49
C MET A 31 -49.74 18.56 5.58
N LEU A 32 -50.37 17.83 4.68
CA LEU A 32 -51.53 18.30 3.97
C LEU A 32 -52.74 18.34 4.94
N PRO A 33 -53.32 19.54 5.22
CA PRO A 33 -54.52 19.65 6.04
C PRO A 33 -55.70 19.07 5.26
N GLY A 34 -56.29 17.98 5.77
CA GLY A 34 -57.47 17.33 5.18
C GLY A 34 -57.37 15.84 4.93
N ALA A 35 -56.24 15.20 5.08
CA ALA A 35 -56.17 13.75 4.92
C ALA A 35 -56.80 12.99 6.09
N PRO A 36 -57.65 11.94 5.84
CA PRO A 36 -58.30 11.19 6.88
C PRO A 36 -57.28 10.46 7.77
N MET A 37 -57.56 10.45 9.08
CA MET A 37 -56.64 9.95 10.13
C MET A 37 -56.11 8.53 9.88
N LYS A 38 -56.86 7.68 9.19
CA LYS A 38 -56.45 6.31 8.81
C LYS A 38 -55.33 6.30 7.76
N LEU A 39 -55.36 7.23 6.79
CA LEU A 39 -54.37 7.37 5.74
C LEU A 39 -53.04 7.92 6.29
N ARG A 40 -53.08 8.80 7.29
CA ARG A 40 -51.91 9.32 8.00
C ARG A 40 -51.15 8.24 8.78
N LYS A 41 -51.87 7.32 9.43
CA LYS A 41 -51.29 6.20 10.14
C LYS A 41 -50.61 5.18 9.21
N LEU A 42 -51.18 4.91 8.05
CA LEU A 42 -50.64 4.02 7.01
C LEU A 42 -49.40 4.62 6.35
N LEU A 43 -49.39 5.91 6.05
CA LEU A 43 -48.22 6.61 5.48
C LEU A 43 -47.06 6.72 6.48
N SER A 44 -47.35 6.92 7.78
CA SER A 44 -46.32 6.94 8.82
C SER A 44 -45.71 5.54 9.05
N ALA A 45 -46.50 4.45 8.94
CA ALA A 45 -46.00 3.09 9.04
C ALA A 45 -45.14 2.69 7.84
N LEU A 46 -45.50 3.17 6.63
CA LEU A 46 -44.72 2.89 5.40
C LEU A 46 -43.38 3.61 5.38
N LEU A 47 -43.29 4.82 5.99
CA LEU A 47 -42.04 5.61 6.08
C LEU A 47 -41.02 4.99 7.05
N LEU A 48 -41.51 4.27 8.09
CA LEU A 48 -40.65 3.58 9.07
C LEU A 48 -40.04 2.27 8.52
N LEU A 49 -40.62 1.70 7.45
CA LEU A 49 -40.08 0.49 6.79
C LEU A 49 -39.02 0.80 5.72
N SER A 50 -38.83 2.06 5.34
CA SER A 50 -37.88 2.47 4.30
C SER A 50 -36.55 3.01 4.86
N LEU A 51 -36.10 2.52 6.02
CA LEU A 51 -34.71 2.75 6.47
C LEU A 51 -33.79 2.10 5.44
N PRO A 52 -32.97 2.87 4.70
CA PRO A 52 -31.98 2.26 3.84
C PRO A 52 -31.08 1.40 4.73
N ALA A 53 -31.03 0.10 4.46
CA ALA A 53 -30.00 -0.75 5.01
C ALA A 53 -28.66 -0.10 4.61
N MET A 54 -27.93 0.48 5.58
CA MET A 54 -26.58 0.92 5.34
C MET A 54 -25.79 -0.32 4.94
N ALA A 55 -25.54 -0.46 3.63
CA ALA A 55 -24.65 -1.48 3.13
C ALA A 55 -23.27 -1.20 3.71
N HIS A 56 -22.94 -1.86 4.82
CA HIS A 56 -21.59 -1.90 5.31
C HIS A 56 -20.79 -2.64 4.24
N ALA A 57 -19.71 -2.01 3.75
CA ALA A 57 -18.78 -2.71 2.89
C ALA A 57 -18.25 -3.92 3.67
N ALA A 58 -18.47 -5.11 3.13
CA ALA A 58 -18.11 -6.36 3.81
C ALA A 58 -16.59 -6.46 3.91
N ASP A 59 -16.11 -6.87 5.07
CA ASP A 59 -14.69 -7.15 5.28
C ASP A 59 -14.26 -8.36 4.43
N ILE A 60 -13.05 -8.27 3.87
CA ILE A 60 -12.44 -9.37 3.14
C ILE A 60 -11.42 -10.02 4.07
N THR A 61 -11.63 -11.29 4.41
CA THR A 61 -10.74 -12.05 5.28
C THR A 61 -10.08 -13.21 4.56
N GLY A 62 -8.86 -13.55 4.94
CA GLY A 62 -8.14 -14.71 4.42
C GLY A 62 -6.63 -14.53 4.36
N VAL A 63 -5.93 -15.61 3.98
CA VAL A 63 -4.48 -15.58 3.79
C VAL A 63 -4.16 -14.92 2.45
N PRO A 64 -3.35 -13.84 2.44
CA PRO A 64 -3.08 -13.08 1.23
C PRO A 64 -2.04 -13.76 0.33
N LYS A 65 -2.22 -13.61 -0.96
CA LYS A 65 -1.16 -13.78 -1.95
C LYS A 65 -0.56 -12.40 -2.24
N ILE A 66 0.57 -12.09 -1.60
CA ILE A 66 1.25 -10.79 -1.72
C ILE A 66 1.92 -10.70 -3.09
N ARG A 67 1.68 -9.61 -3.83
CA ARG A 67 2.20 -9.37 -5.16
C ARG A 67 3.27 -8.28 -5.18
N GLU A 68 3.02 -7.19 -4.47
CA GLU A 68 3.87 -6.03 -4.30
C GLU A 68 3.69 -5.52 -2.85
N GLY A 69 4.44 -4.55 -2.43
CA GLY A 69 4.36 -4.02 -1.07
C GLY A 69 2.99 -3.44 -0.70
N ASP A 70 2.19 -3.03 -1.69
CA ASP A 70 0.83 -2.48 -1.48
C ASP A 70 -0.25 -3.17 -2.31
N HIS A 71 0.07 -4.29 -2.99
CA HIS A 71 -0.86 -5.06 -3.81
C HIS A 71 -0.87 -6.53 -3.43
N LEU A 72 -2.06 -7.06 -3.16
CA LEU A 72 -2.27 -8.44 -2.77
C LEU A 72 -3.59 -9.00 -3.31
N GLN A 73 -3.79 -10.29 -3.12
CA GLN A 73 -5.01 -10.98 -3.46
C GLN A 73 -5.43 -11.88 -2.30
N ILE A 74 -6.70 -11.79 -1.88
CA ILE A 74 -7.34 -12.72 -0.95
C ILE A 74 -8.51 -13.39 -1.68
N GLY A 75 -8.46 -14.70 -1.85
CA GLY A 75 -9.44 -15.41 -2.69
C GLY A 75 -9.47 -14.84 -4.12
N THR A 76 -10.62 -14.37 -4.57
CA THR A 76 -10.80 -13.70 -5.87
C THR A 76 -10.58 -12.19 -5.82
N HIS A 77 -10.48 -11.59 -4.64
CA HIS A 77 -10.40 -10.14 -4.44
C HIS A 77 -8.98 -9.64 -4.65
N ARG A 78 -8.81 -8.73 -5.61
CA ARG A 78 -7.56 -7.97 -5.80
C ARG A 78 -7.62 -6.73 -4.93
N ILE A 79 -6.71 -6.62 -3.96
CA ILE A 79 -6.70 -5.57 -2.96
C ILE A 79 -5.50 -4.65 -3.17
N ARG A 80 -5.74 -3.35 -3.01
CA ARG A 80 -4.73 -2.31 -2.86
C ARG A 80 -4.81 -1.75 -1.45
N LEU A 81 -3.67 -1.72 -0.76
CA LEU A 81 -3.58 -1.08 0.56
C LEU A 81 -3.80 0.43 0.43
N GLY A 82 -4.81 0.95 1.13
CA GLY A 82 -5.22 2.35 1.04
C GLY A 82 -4.33 3.27 1.87
N GLY A 83 -4.22 4.55 1.46
CA GLY A 83 -3.48 5.57 2.21
C GLY A 83 -1.96 5.50 2.09
N ILE A 84 -1.42 4.51 1.39
CA ILE A 84 0.03 4.32 1.17
C ILE A 84 0.36 4.06 -0.29
N ASP A 85 1.65 4.16 -0.64
CA ASP A 85 2.18 3.75 -1.93
C ASP A 85 3.57 3.10 -1.73
N ALA A 86 3.68 1.82 -2.03
CA ALA A 86 4.92 1.07 -1.97
C ALA A 86 5.65 1.07 -3.32
N PRO A 87 6.97 0.91 -3.35
CA PRO A 87 7.70 0.81 -4.59
C PRO A 87 7.23 -0.40 -5.41
N ALA A 88 7.15 -0.22 -6.73
CA ALA A 88 6.85 -1.32 -7.63
C ALA A 88 7.95 -2.39 -7.51
N VAL A 89 7.59 -3.65 -7.71
CA VAL A 89 8.50 -4.78 -7.47
C VAL A 89 9.84 -4.67 -8.22
N ASP A 90 9.86 -3.98 -9.35
CA ASP A 90 11.04 -3.72 -10.18
C ASP A 90 11.64 -2.31 -9.99
N GLN A 91 11.21 -1.57 -8.99
CA GLN A 91 11.78 -0.27 -8.66
C GLN A 91 13.16 -0.43 -8.01
N LEU A 92 14.11 0.39 -8.47
CA LEU A 92 15.47 0.46 -7.94
C LEU A 92 15.59 1.62 -6.93
N CYS A 93 16.37 1.36 -5.90
CA CYS A 93 16.86 2.34 -4.93
C CYS A 93 18.39 2.27 -4.85
N LEU A 94 19.02 3.24 -4.19
CA LEU A 94 20.43 3.18 -3.79
C LEU A 94 20.52 2.90 -2.28
N ASN A 95 21.48 2.08 -1.88
CA ASN A 95 21.79 1.83 -0.47
C ASN A 95 22.66 2.96 0.12
N THR A 96 23.13 2.81 1.36
CA THR A 96 23.99 3.77 2.04
C THR A 96 25.34 4.01 1.37
N LYS A 97 25.79 3.07 0.51
CA LYS A 97 27.03 3.17 -0.28
C LYS A 97 26.78 3.71 -1.69
N GLY A 98 25.55 4.07 -2.04
CA GLY A 98 25.19 4.50 -3.40
C GLY A 98 25.06 3.33 -4.40
N GLU A 99 25.06 2.08 -3.95
CA GLU A 99 24.88 0.91 -4.78
C GLU A 99 23.38 0.64 -5.02
N ARG A 100 23.05 0.19 -6.22
CA ARG A 100 21.66 -0.10 -6.60
C ARG A 100 21.16 -1.42 -5.96
N TRP A 101 19.91 -1.40 -5.52
CA TRP A 101 19.20 -2.59 -5.05
C TRP A 101 17.71 -2.52 -5.41
N THR A 102 17.03 -3.67 -5.39
CA THR A 102 15.62 -3.79 -5.77
C THR A 102 14.71 -3.54 -4.56
N CYS A 103 14.53 -2.27 -4.19
CA CYS A 103 13.75 -1.90 -3.01
C CYS A 103 12.27 -2.33 -3.09
N GLY A 104 11.69 -2.38 -4.28
CA GLY A 104 10.32 -2.87 -4.45
C GLY A 104 10.17 -4.36 -4.15
N ALA A 105 11.14 -5.17 -4.59
CA ALA A 105 11.17 -6.59 -4.22
C ALA A 105 11.39 -6.76 -2.71
N ALA A 106 12.31 -6.00 -2.12
CA ALA A 106 12.56 -6.04 -0.68
C ALA A 106 11.32 -5.65 0.14
N ALA A 107 10.60 -4.59 -0.23
CA ALA A 107 9.37 -4.20 0.44
C ALA A 107 8.30 -5.31 0.43
N ARG A 108 8.12 -6.00 -0.71
CA ARG A 108 7.25 -7.17 -0.82
C ARG A 108 7.72 -8.31 0.09
N ASP A 109 9.01 -8.58 0.10
CA ASP A 109 9.59 -9.71 0.82
C ASP A 109 9.54 -9.50 2.33
N GLU A 110 9.82 -8.29 2.82
CA GLU A 110 9.66 -7.94 4.22
C GLU A 110 8.18 -8.00 4.68
N LEU A 111 7.27 -7.54 3.83
CA LEU A 111 5.83 -7.72 4.07
C LEU A 111 5.45 -9.20 4.15
N THR A 112 6.00 -10.01 3.24
CA THR A 112 5.74 -11.46 3.21
C THR A 112 6.34 -12.16 4.44
N LYS A 113 7.54 -11.79 4.84
CA LYS A 113 8.22 -12.32 6.02
C LYS A 113 7.43 -12.02 7.31
N ARG A 114 6.91 -10.80 7.45
CA ARG A 114 6.21 -10.36 8.66
C ARG A 114 4.78 -10.92 8.76
N PHE A 115 4.05 -10.91 7.65
CA PHE A 115 2.62 -11.16 7.61
C PHE A 115 2.18 -12.27 6.63
N GLY A 116 3.09 -12.81 5.84
CA GLY A 116 2.79 -13.93 4.94
C GLY A 116 2.33 -15.16 5.73
N GLY A 117 1.32 -15.87 5.19
CA GLY A 117 0.75 -17.05 5.85
C GLY A 117 -0.23 -16.75 6.99
N LYS A 118 -0.32 -15.49 7.47
CA LYS A 118 -1.31 -15.07 8.46
C LYS A 118 -2.66 -14.80 7.81
N ASN A 119 -3.73 -14.92 8.60
CA ASN A 119 -5.06 -14.51 8.18
C ASN A 119 -5.17 -12.97 8.32
N TRP A 120 -5.52 -12.29 7.23
CA TRP A 120 -5.72 -10.84 7.23
C TRP A 120 -7.20 -10.51 7.29
N THR A 121 -7.52 -9.40 7.91
CA THR A 121 -8.84 -8.73 7.81
C THR A 121 -8.65 -7.40 7.11
N CYS A 122 -9.34 -7.23 5.99
CA CYS A 122 -9.27 -6.02 5.16
C CYS A 122 -10.60 -5.31 5.15
N HIS A 123 -10.66 -4.14 5.80
CA HIS A 123 -11.82 -3.25 5.83
C HIS A 123 -11.89 -2.46 4.54
N THR A 124 -12.92 -2.73 3.74
CA THR A 124 -13.01 -2.18 2.39
C THR A 124 -13.69 -0.81 2.38
N ARG A 125 -13.26 0.05 1.48
CA ARG A 125 -14.05 1.23 1.08
C ARG A 125 -14.91 0.86 -0.13
N ALA A 126 -16.12 1.42 -0.20
CA ALA A 126 -17.10 1.08 -1.24
C ALA A 126 -16.65 1.35 -2.69
N VAL A 127 -15.52 2.01 -2.89
CA VAL A 127 -15.05 2.45 -4.21
C VAL A 127 -13.78 1.69 -4.60
N ALA A 128 -13.84 0.99 -5.73
CA ALA A 128 -12.67 0.40 -6.35
C ALA A 128 -11.78 1.48 -7.00
N ASP A 129 -10.47 1.20 -7.11
CA ASP A 129 -9.57 2.06 -7.86
C ASP A 129 -9.80 1.96 -9.37
N ARG A 130 -9.10 2.81 -10.15
CA ARG A 130 -9.22 2.86 -11.63
C ARG A 130 -8.85 1.53 -12.32
N ARG A 131 -8.22 0.59 -11.63
CA ARG A 131 -7.86 -0.75 -12.14
C ARG A 131 -8.81 -1.84 -11.64
N GLY A 132 -9.93 -1.46 -11.02
CA GLY A 132 -10.92 -2.38 -10.47
C GLY A 132 -10.42 -3.18 -9.26
N ARG A 133 -9.46 -2.64 -8.48
CA ARG A 133 -8.98 -3.23 -7.24
C ARG A 133 -9.74 -2.63 -6.07
N THR A 134 -10.10 -3.46 -5.11
CA THR A 134 -10.68 -3.01 -3.85
C THR A 134 -9.61 -2.27 -3.03
N VAL A 135 -9.89 -1.02 -2.65
CA VAL A 135 -9.02 -0.27 -1.74
C VAL A 135 -9.44 -0.58 -0.31
N ALA A 136 -8.51 -1.05 0.51
CA ALA A 136 -8.79 -1.46 1.88
C ALA A 136 -7.68 -1.05 2.85
N ARG A 137 -8.07 -0.92 4.13
CA ARG A 137 -7.16 -0.95 5.27
C ARG A 137 -7.13 -2.37 5.79
N CYS A 138 -5.95 -2.94 5.96
CA CYS A 138 -5.81 -4.33 6.34
C CYS A 138 -5.03 -4.47 7.66
N GLU A 139 -5.39 -5.47 8.42
CA GLU A 139 -4.70 -5.86 9.65
C GLU A 139 -4.45 -7.37 9.69
N ALA A 140 -3.47 -7.77 10.46
CA ALA A 140 -3.20 -9.15 10.80
C ALA A 140 -2.76 -9.23 12.26
N ASP A 141 -3.37 -10.10 13.05
CA ASP A 141 -3.13 -10.23 14.50
C ASP A 141 -3.30 -8.89 15.25
N GLY A 142 -4.23 -8.03 14.81
CA GLY A 142 -4.48 -6.70 15.38
C GLY A 142 -3.45 -5.63 15.01
N GLU A 143 -2.47 -5.94 14.17
CA GLU A 143 -1.47 -4.98 13.69
C GLU A 143 -1.89 -4.37 12.35
N ASP A 144 -1.92 -3.04 12.26
CA ASP A 144 -2.17 -2.31 11.02
C ASP A 144 -0.98 -2.47 10.07
N ILE A 145 -1.23 -3.14 8.95
CA ILE A 145 -0.21 -3.50 7.96
C ILE A 145 0.35 -2.27 7.24
N GLN A 146 -0.50 -1.30 6.93
CA GLN A 146 -0.08 -0.05 6.28
C GLN A 146 0.82 0.77 7.20
N LYS A 147 0.43 0.88 8.48
CA LYS A 147 1.25 1.54 9.50
C LYS A 147 2.62 0.88 9.62
N TRP A 148 2.64 -0.45 9.68
CA TRP A 148 3.89 -1.20 9.75
C TRP A 148 4.79 -0.92 8.53
N LEU A 149 4.23 -0.97 7.31
CA LEU A 149 4.98 -0.70 6.08
C LEU A 149 5.59 0.71 6.07
N VAL A 150 4.82 1.72 6.47
CA VAL A 150 5.28 3.11 6.47
C VAL A 150 6.31 3.35 7.57
N SER A 151 6.06 2.89 8.80
CA SER A 151 6.99 3.08 9.93
C SER A 151 8.32 2.38 9.75
N HIS A 152 8.36 1.28 8.96
CA HIS A 152 9.60 0.58 8.61
C HIS A 152 10.23 1.06 7.30
N GLY A 153 9.67 2.11 6.67
CA GLY A 153 10.22 2.72 5.44
C GLY A 153 10.07 1.86 4.18
N TRP A 154 9.09 0.94 4.16
CA TRP A 154 8.77 0.09 3.00
C TRP A 154 7.67 0.65 2.10
N ALA A 155 6.98 1.68 2.56
CA ALA A 155 6.00 2.45 1.79
C ALA A 155 6.02 3.92 2.20
N LEU A 156 5.45 4.78 1.36
CA LEU A 156 5.23 6.18 1.63
C LEU A 156 3.76 6.46 1.93
N ALA A 157 3.49 7.40 2.82
CA ALA A 157 2.14 7.88 3.08
C ALA A 157 1.60 8.68 1.90
N LEU A 158 0.39 8.38 1.45
CA LEU A 158 -0.32 9.16 0.43
C LEU A 158 -1.10 10.31 1.07
N THR A 159 -0.40 11.34 1.54
CA THR A 159 -0.98 12.47 2.31
C THR A 159 -2.07 13.23 1.54
N ARG A 160 -2.08 13.17 0.20
CA ARG A 160 -3.17 13.70 -0.65
C ARG A 160 -4.47 12.90 -0.54
N VAL A 161 -4.43 11.66 -0.01
CA VAL A 161 -5.59 10.77 0.13
C VAL A 161 -6.02 10.66 1.59
N SER A 162 -5.05 10.48 2.49
CA SER A 162 -5.25 10.40 3.94
C SER A 162 -3.97 10.82 4.66
N ARG A 163 -4.12 11.43 5.83
CA ARG A 163 -3.00 11.81 6.70
C ARG A 163 -2.70 10.77 7.78
N ASP A 164 -3.40 9.64 7.77
CA ASP A 164 -3.35 8.63 8.83
C ASP A 164 -1.93 8.13 9.13
N TYR A 165 -1.06 8.07 8.11
CA TYR A 165 0.31 7.54 8.22
C TYR A 165 1.40 8.61 8.09
N GLU A 166 1.06 9.90 8.11
CA GLU A 166 2.02 11.01 7.93
C GLU A 166 3.06 11.03 9.07
N GLY A 167 2.61 10.80 10.31
CA GLY A 167 3.47 10.72 11.48
C GLY A 167 4.41 9.51 11.45
N ASP A 168 3.91 8.37 10.97
CA ASP A 168 4.71 7.14 10.82
C ASP A 168 5.80 7.31 9.75
N GLU A 169 5.48 8.00 8.61
CA GLU A 169 6.48 8.33 7.59
C GLU A 169 7.56 9.27 8.14
N LYS A 170 7.15 10.29 8.90
CA LYS A 170 8.11 11.22 9.52
C LYS A 170 9.07 10.47 10.43
N ALA A 171 8.58 9.60 11.29
CA ALA A 171 9.39 8.77 12.17
C ALA A 171 10.33 7.84 11.39
N ALA A 172 9.85 7.18 10.33
CA ALA A 172 10.66 6.33 9.46
C ALA A 172 11.79 7.11 8.77
N ARG A 173 11.52 8.33 8.34
CA ARG A 173 12.51 9.23 7.72
C ARG A 173 13.61 9.64 8.72
N GLU A 174 13.22 10.03 9.93
CA GLU A 174 14.13 10.41 10.99
C GLU A 174 15.02 9.25 11.42
N ALA A 175 14.45 8.04 11.53
CA ALA A 175 15.15 6.79 11.83
C ALA A 175 15.96 6.24 10.65
N LYS A 176 15.84 6.82 9.44
CA LYS A 176 16.43 6.31 8.19
C LYS A 176 16.06 4.84 7.94
N ALA A 177 14.82 4.47 8.26
CA ALA A 177 14.31 3.12 8.11
C ALA A 177 14.11 2.72 6.65
N GLY A 178 14.33 1.45 6.32
CA GLY A 178 14.06 0.88 5.00
C GLY A 178 14.70 1.67 3.85
N MET A 179 13.92 2.18 2.93
CA MET A 179 14.40 2.98 1.79
C MET A 179 15.02 4.33 2.21
N TRP A 180 14.63 4.87 3.36
CA TRP A 180 15.08 6.18 3.83
C TRP A 180 16.57 6.23 4.19
N GLN A 181 17.22 5.08 4.42
CA GLN A 181 18.66 5.01 4.67
C GLN A 181 19.53 5.39 3.47
N GLY A 182 19.00 5.22 2.25
CA GLY A 182 19.73 5.42 1.00
C GLY A 182 19.18 6.57 0.17
N ALA A 183 18.94 6.33 -1.14
CA ALA A 183 18.27 7.27 -2.03
C ALA A 183 17.26 6.54 -2.91
N PHE A 184 16.13 7.19 -3.18
CA PHE A 184 15.04 6.64 -4.01
C PHE A 184 14.17 7.74 -4.62
N ILE A 185 13.33 7.35 -5.58
CA ILE A 185 12.27 8.20 -6.13
C ILE A 185 10.92 7.71 -5.56
N ALA A 186 10.03 8.65 -5.25
CA ALA A 186 8.69 8.32 -4.79
C ALA A 186 7.98 7.35 -5.76
N PRO A 187 7.30 6.30 -5.28
CA PRO A 187 6.73 5.26 -6.14
C PRO A 187 5.78 5.80 -7.22
N TRP A 188 4.97 6.81 -6.90
CA TRP A 188 4.05 7.44 -7.87
C TRP A 188 4.79 8.19 -8.99
N ASP A 189 5.91 8.85 -8.69
CA ASP A 189 6.74 9.54 -9.68
C ASP A 189 7.55 8.55 -10.52
N TRP A 190 8.02 7.48 -9.91
CA TRP A 190 8.73 6.42 -10.61
C TRP A 190 7.85 5.76 -11.66
N ARG A 191 6.57 5.47 -11.34
CA ARG A 191 5.64 4.83 -12.29
C ARG A 191 5.38 5.64 -13.55
N ILE A 192 5.41 6.96 -13.45
CA ILE A 192 5.26 7.87 -14.61
C ILE A 192 6.59 8.34 -15.18
N ARG A 193 7.73 7.81 -14.68
CA ARG A 193 9.09 8.18 -15.11
C ARG A 193 9.34 9.69 -15.04
N ASN A 194 8.89 10.33 -13.96
CA ASN A 194 9.02 11.78 -13.76
C ASN A 194 10.49 12.20 -13.59
N LYS A 195 11.08 12.73 -14.65
CA LYS A 195 12.49 13.16 -14.67
C LYS A 195 12.76 14.38 -13.78
N LYS A 196 11.71 15.11 -13.36
CA LYS A 196 11.81 16.33 -12.55
C LYS A 196 11.57 16.08 -11.06
N THR A 197 11.24 14.85 -10.67
CA THR A 197 10.96 14.52 -9.27
C THR A 197 12.18 14.70 -8.37
N ALA A 198 11.95 14.95 -7.08
CA ALA A 198 13.00 14.94 -6.08
C ALA A 198 13.53 13.51 -5.85
N ILE A 199 14.81 13.38 -5.61
CA ILE A 199 15.40 12.17 -5.03
C ILE A 199 15.26 12.30 -3.52
N LEU A 200 14.68 11.29 -2.89
CA LEU A 200 14.42 11.20 -1.45
C LEU A 200 15.49 10.31 -0.80
N GLY A 201 15.60 10.40 0.53
CA GLY A 201 16.49 9.55 1.33
C GLY A 201 17.56 10.33 2.07
N ALA A 202 18.51 9.62 2.71
CA ALA A 202 19.47 10.20 3.65
C ALA A 202 20.86 10.44 3.06
N ILE A 203 21.17 9.89 1.87
CA ILE A 203 22.48 10.08 1.23
C ILE A 203 22.45 11.19 0.19
N THR A 204 23.61 11.80 -0.07
CA THR A 204 23.83 12.62 -1.26
C THR A 204 23.93 11.67 -2.47
N PRO A 205 23.00 11.72 -3.41
CA PRO A 205 23.01 10.78 -4.52
C PRO A 205 24.12 11.14 -5.53
N PRO A 206 24.76 10.14 -6.18
CA PRO A 206 25.72 10.40 -7.25
C PRO A 206 25.07 11.09 -8.46
N GLU A 207 25.84 11.75 -9.31
CA GLU A 207 25.33 12.53 -10.46
C GLU A 207 24.40 11.72 -11.38
N ASN A 208 24.72 10.45 -11.61
CA ASN A 208 23.91 9.55 -12.46
C ASN A 208 22.73 8.88 -11.74
N ALA A 209 22.53 9.18 -10.45
CA ALA A 209 21.53 8.51 -9.62
C ALA A 209 20.12 8.54 -10.24
N ARG A 210 19.74 9.69 -10.82
CA ARG A 210 18.40 9.83 -11.42
C ARG A 210 18.14 8.83 -12.54
N ALA A 211 19.13 8.58 -13.40
CA ALA A 211 18.98 7.59 -14.48
C ALA A 211 18.83 6.18 -13.90
N ILE A 212 19.63 5.83 -12.89
CA ILE A 212 19.54 4.55 -12.18
C ILE A 212 18.19 4.38 -11.48
N LEU A 213 17.77 5.39 -10.73
CA LEU A 213 16.55 5.34 -9.93
C LEU A 213 15.27 5.35 -10.78
N LEU A 214 15.30 5.90 -11.99
CA LEU A 214 14.17 5.84 -12.92
C LEU A 214 14.16 4.55 -13.76
N ALA A 215 15.24 3.79 -13.78
CA ALA A 215 15.26 2.51 -14.47
C ALA A 215 14.42 1.48 -13.72
N SER A 216 13.97 0.46 -14.45
CA SER A 216 13.43 -0.77 -13.85
C SER A 216 14.55 -1.77 -13.67
N ALA A 217 14.50 -2.53 -12.60
CA ALA A 217 15.32 -3.71 -12.47
C ALA A 217 14.96 -4.67 -13.60
N SER A 218 15.87 -4.86 -14.56
CA SER A 218 15.76 -5.96 -15.50
C SER A 218 16.03 -7.25 -14.72
N GLY A 219 15.03 -8.09 -14.54
CA GLY A 219 15.20 -9.36 -13.84
C GLY A 219 16.18 -10.32 -14.50
N SER A 220 16.67 -9.99 -15.72
CA SER A 220 17.57 -10.83 -16.49
C SER A 220 19.01 -10.85 -15.98
N SER A 221 19.47 -9.76 -15.35
CA SER A 221 20.86 -9.67 -14.86
C SER A 221 20.93 -9.79 -13.35
N ALA A 222 21.90 -10.53 -12.84
CA ALA A 222 22.20 -10.57 -11.42
C ALA A 222 22.64 -9.18 -10.93
N PRO A 223 22.31 -8.79 -9.69
CA PRO A 223 22.71 -7.50 -9.13
C PRO A 223 24.22 -7.38 -8.91
N SER A 224 24.90 -8.51 -8.71
CA SER A 224 26.36 -8.66 -8.57
C SER A 224 26.78 -9.96 -9.24
N PRO A 225 28.06 -10.10 -9.69
CA PRO A 225 28.59 -11.37 -10.20
C PRO A 225 28.46 -12.54 -9.23
N ASP A 226 28.48 -12.27 -7.93
CA ASP A 226 28.36 -13.28 -6.89
C ASP A 226 26.93 -13.78 -6.67
N CYS A 227 25.93 -13.03 -7.13
CA CYS A 227 24.51 -13.37 -6.98
C CYS A 227 24.09 -14.35 -8.10
N THR A 228 24.51 -15.60 -7.99
CA THR A 228 24.31 -16.62 -9.02
C THR A 228 23.08 -17.51 -8.79
N ILE A 229 22.46 -17.47 -7.64
CA ILE A 229 21.32 -18.33 -7.30
C ILE A 229 20.03 -17.70 -7.81
N LYS A 230 19.23 -18.47 -8.56
CA LYS A 230 17.93 -18.03 -9.09
C LYS A 230 16.80 -18.54 -8.22
N GLY A 231 15.93 -17.63 -7.73
CA GLY A 231 14.67 -17.98 -7.07
C GLY A 231 13.47 -17.78 -7.98
N ASN A 232 12.51 -18.68 -7.90
CA ASN A 232 11.20 -18.53 -8.54
C ASN A 232 10.06 -18.97 -7.60
N VAL A 233 8.88 -18.45 -7.85
CA VAL A 233 7.67 -18.87 -7.14
C VAL A 233 6.90 -19.84 -8.02
N ASN A 234 6.59 -21.04 -7.50
CA ASN A 234 5.83 -22.04 -8.20
C ASN A 234 4.31 -21.71 -8.21
N ARG A 235 3.49 -22.57 -8.84
CA ARG A 235 2.03 -22.36 -8.91
C ARG A 235 1.34 -22.40 -7.54
N ALA A 236 1.92 -23.13 -6.59
CA ALA A 236 1.41 -23.20 -5.21
C ALA A 236 1.78 -21.96 -4.37
N GLY A 237 2.63 -21.06 -4.90
CA GLY A 237 3.08 -19.88 -4.19
C GLY A 237 4.36 -20.09 -3.38
N GLU A 238 4.97 -21.30 -3.45
CA GLU A 238 6.22 -21.58 -2.74
C GLU A 238 7.41 -20.97 -3.47
N CYS A 239 8.33 -20.38 -2.73
CA CYS A 239 9.62 -19.94 -3.26
C CYS A 239 10.58 -21.13 -3.36
N ILE A 240 11.17 -21.32 -4.54
CA ILE A 240 12.14 -22.36 -4.82
C ILE A 240 13.41 -21.71 -5.36
N PHE A 241 14.58 -22.02 -4.78
CA PHE A 241 15.84 -21.55 -5.33
C PHE A 241 16.59 -22.64 -6.09
N HIS A 242 17.35 -22.20 -7.07
CA HIS A 242 18.12 -23.04 -8.00
C HIS A 242 19.56 -22.54 -8.03
N GLN A 243 20.48 -23.39 -7.63
CA GLN A 243 21.91 -23.15 -7.80
C GLN A 243 22.33 -23.37 -9.25
N PRO A 244 23.47 -22.81 -9.73
CA PRO A 244 23.95 -22.99 -11.11
C PRO A 244 24.08 -24.43 -11.55
N THR A 245 24.34 -25.35 -10.61
CA THR A 245 24.45 -26.80 -10.83
C THR A 245 23.12 -27.50 -11.00
N SER A 246 22.00 -26.85 -10.72
CA SER A 246 20.66 -27.44 -10.88
C SER A 246 20.29 -27.63 -12.34
N ARG A 247 19.77 -28.81 -12.69
CA ARG A 247 19.26 -29.12 -14.05
C ARG A 247 18.18 -28.15 -14.54
N TRP A 248 17.51 -27.45 -13.62
CA TRP A 248 16.45 -26.52 -13.93
C TRP A 248 16.96 -25.08 -14.07
N TYR A 249 18.19 -24.79 -13.65
CA TYR A 249 18.75 -23.45 -13.58
C TYR A 249 18.62 -22.66 -14.88
N ALA A 250 18.99 -23.28 -16.01
CA ALA A 250 18.92 -22.63 -17.32
C ALA A 250 17.48 -22.33 -17.77
N LYS A 251 16.49 -23.10 -17.26
CA LYS A 251 15.07 -22.93 -17.60
C LYS A 251 14.39 -21.84 -16.82
N ILE A 252 15.00 -21.36 -15.73
CA ILE A 252 14.45 -20.27 -14.93
C ILE A 252 14.72 -18.94 -15.63
N GLU A 253 13.66 -18.39 -16.21
CA GLU A 253 13.69 -17.06 -16.80
C GLU A 253 13.50 -16.01 -15.71
N MET A 254 14.50 -15.14 -15.54
CA MET A 254 14.49 -14.12 -14.50
C MET A 254 13.61 -12.94 -14.92
N LYS A 255 12.42 -12.88 -14.31
CA LYS A 255 11.45 -11.79 -14.48
C LYS A 255 10.94 -11.38 -13.10
N ILE A 256 11.45 -10.30 -12.54
CA ILE A 256 11.10 -9.80 -11.19
C ILE A 256 9.59 -9.65 -11.03
N SER A 257 8.89 -9.20 -12.08
CA SER A 257 7.43 -9.08 -12.11
C SER A 257 6.68 -10.41 -11.92
N LYS A 258 7.35 -11.55 -12.16
CA LYS A 258 6.81 -12.90 -11.94
C LYS A 258 7.21 -13.49 -10.58
N GLY A 259 7.84 -12.70 -9.70
CA GLY A 259 8.31 -13.16 -8.40
C GLY A 259 9.63 -13.89 -8.43
N THR A 260 10.35 -13.87 -9.58
CA THR A 260 11.71 -14.39 -9.64
C THR A 260 12.70 -13.38 -9.09
N ARG A 261 13.74 -13.84 -8.44
CA ARG A 261 14.80 -12.98 -7.88
C ARG A 261 16.14 -13.71 -7.86
N TRP A 262 17.22 -12.92 -7.80
CA TRP A 262 18.56 -13.41 -7.59
C TRP A 262 18.88 -13.44 -6.11
N PHE A 263 19.68 -14.41 -5.69
CA PHE A 263 20.28 -14.49 -4.36
C PHE A 263 21.79 -14.60 -4.48
N CYS A 264 22.49 -14.02 -3.54
CA CYS A 264 23.95 -14.03 -3.53
C CYS A 264 24.50 -15.20 -2.70
N SER A 265 23.67 -15.80 -1.83
CA SER A 265 24.01 -17.02 -1.07
C SER A 265 22.79 -17.91 -0.84
N VAL A 266 23.04 -19.15 -0.42
CA VAL A 266 21.99 -20.12 -0.04
C VAL A 266 21.27 -19.62 1.22
N GLU A 267 22.00 -19.10 2.19
CA GLU A 267 21.48 -18.58 3.45
C GLU A 267 20.53 -17.41 3.19
N GLU A 268 20.85 -16.55 2.23
CA GLU A 268 19.97 -15.45 1.80
C GLU A 268 18.67 -16.01 1.21
N ALA A 269 18.75 -17.05 0.38
CA ALA A 269 17.57 -17.68 -0.22
C ALA A 269 16.68 -18.34 0.85
N GLU A 270 17.27 -19.05 1.81
CA GLU A 270 16.57 -19.71 2.90
C GLU A 270 15.94 -18.69 3.87
N ALA A 271 16.69 -17.65 4.24
CA ALA A 271 16.18 -16.53 5.05
C ALA A 271 14.98 -15.83 4.42
N ALA A 272 14.91 -15.87 3.08
CA ALA A 272 13.79 -15.37 2.31
C ALA A 272 12.60 -16.35 2.22
N GLY A 273 12.66 -17.48 2.92
CA GLY A 273 11.64 -18.52 2.89
C GLY A 273 11.63 -19.38 1.63
N CYS A 274 12.72 -19.38 0.87
CA CYS A 274 12.86 -20.25 -0.29
C CYS A 274 13.46 -21.60 0.14
N ARG A 275 12.97 -22.67 -0.44
CA ARG A 275 13.58 -24.00 -0.32
C ARG A 275 14.40 -24.36 -1.55
N GLU A 276 15.36 -25.22 -1.42
CA GLU A 276 16.09 -25.73 -2.56
C GLU A 276 15.20 -26.56 -3.50
N THR A 277 15.52 -26.52 -4.79
CA THR A 277 14.84 -27.37 -5.77
C THR A 277 15.14 -28.84 -5.49
N ARG A 278 14.14 -29.70 -5.58
CA ARG A 278 14.36 -31.15 -5.50
C ARG A 278 15.14 -31.61 -6.72
N ARG A 279 16.09 -32.51 -6.51
CA ARG A 279 16.91 -33.13 -7.57
C ARG A 279 16.07 -33.90 -8.55
#